data_8ef51f614158a7a51cc8d18e2d513690
#
_entry.id   8ef51f614158a7a51cc8d18e2d513690
#
_cell.length_a   1.000
_cell.length_b   1.000
_cell.length_c   1.000
_cell.angle_alpha   90.00
_cell.angle_beta   90.00
_cell.angle_gamma   90.00
#
_symmetry.space_group_name_H-M   'P 1'
#
loop_
_entity.id
_entity.type
_entity.pdbx_description
1 polymer ?
#
loop_
_entity_poly.entity_id
_entity_poly.type
_entity_poly.pdbx_seq_one_letter_code
_entity_poly.pdbx_strand_id
1 'polypeptide(L)'
;MKWFYFSATAALVGALGGCGGGGGGGGGGGGLPFPILPAATLGVTVQVNGSSATANGDGKYSIKPGDVVTVTPNLGSDWNSSSDPAGSVSLRNADISSTKWSAQIANNTNAASMFTVSAKATANAALTKDTVFNVAAGDARNLSYKVYATNGSQQTLALNFDTMSYVMTDETGLAVSDSFSADAAQTGTYVFKSSRNTAATNNSRFRLITDAVVGSFPFQVAQVPGSYAVQPFIGSRAIVTTQSALDGIYIRFGINMRPGLIDSQIRQVQVTGGGTSLLLCNEVAITSIAACPPTSIATYSISAGSSAGSWSTVNVANASDKGALAVIMVDGKKVYVAAGINSVAPNDSIFRIGLVDSSTWLNTTARGGDNNGTWGTLGFDATTYTAALTKPDGTVSNVSYGLNVASASIPALKGINFAGTDRYFAMQDGTLSVVVGARTNPVTGYLQIGLVP
;
A
#
# COMPACT_ATOMS: atom_id res chain seq x y z
N MET A 1 -15.78 17.23 -18.14
CA MET A 1 -17.01 17.96 -17.82
C MET A 1 -16.71 19.07 -16.84
N LYS A 2 -17.25 20.25 -17.08
CA LYS A 2 -16.92 21.60 -16.64
C LYS A 2 -16.58 21.79 -15.16
N TRP A 3 -15.45 22.43 -14.94
CA TRP A 3 -15.05 23.07 -13.69
C TRP A 3 -15.87 24.36 -13.48
N PHE A 4 -16.46 24.53 -12.32
CA PHE A 4 -17.01 25.82 -11.90
C PHE A 4 -16.09 26.44 -10.86
N TYR A 5 -15.41 27.48 -11.26
CA TYR A 5 -14.80 28.43 -10.36
C TYR A 5 -15.89 29.41 -9.88
N PHE A 6 -16.08 29.52 -8.58
CA PHE A 6 -16.78 30.66 -8.00
C PHE A 6 -15.74 31.62 -7.38
N SER A 7 -15.49 32.70 -8.09
CA SER A 7 -14.82 33.86 -7.52
C SER A 7 -15.89 34.79 -6.95
N ALA A 8 -15.91 34.93 -5.64
CA ALA A 8 -16.69 35.98 -4.97
C ALA A 8 -15.72 37.11 -4.57
N THR A 9 -15.70 38.14 -5.39
CA THR A 9 -15.03 39.43 -5.07
C THR A 9 -16.00 40.29 -4.31
N ALA A 10 -15.81 40.49 -3.01
CA ALA A 10 -16.52 41.50 -2.24
C ALA A 10 -15.60 42.72 -2.06
N ALA A 11 -15.87 43.73 -2.83
CA ALA A 11 -15.24 45.05 -2.64
C ALA A 11 -16.02 45.79 -1.57
N LEU A 12 -15.38 46.09 -0.46
CA LEU A 12 -15.91 46.99 0.54
C LEU A 12 -15.20 48.36 0.40
N VAL A 13 -15.91 49.35 -0.19
CA VAL A 13 -15.49 50.74 -0.28
C VAL A 13 -15.90 51.41 1.02
N GLY A 14 -14.92 51.71 1.91
CA GLY A 14 -15.12 52.56 3.07
C GLY A 14 -14.74 54.01 2.74
N ALA A 15 -15.76 54.85 2.60
CA ALA A 15 -15.59 56.25 2.40
C ALA A 15 -15.18 56.96 3.71
N LEU A 16 -13.99 57.52 3.72
CA LEU A 16 -13.56 58.49 4.75
C LEU A 16 -13.83 59.88 4.20
N GLY A 17 -14.93 60.46 4.64
CA GLY A 17 -15.22 61.89 4.45
C GLY A 17 -14.31 62.72 5.31
N GLY A 18 -13.37 63.42 4.71
CA GLY A 18 -12.63 64.47 5.34
C GLY A 18 -13.49 65.74 5.40
N CYS A 19 -13.54 66.36 6.56
CA CYS A 19 -14.04 67.71 6.70
C CYS A 19 -12.91 68.58 7.24
N GLY A 20 -12.39 69.44 6.37
CA GLY A 20 -11.50 70.50 6.70
C GLY A 20 -12.30 71.74 7.14
N GLY A 21 -11.84 72.49 8.07
CA GLY A 21 -12.44 73.76 8.46
C GLY A 21 -11.53 74.41 9.49
N GLY A 22 -10.93 75.51 9.09
CA GLY A 22 -9.92 76.23 9.75
C GLY A 22 -10.34 77.07 10.95
N GLY A 23 -9.33 77.67 11.59
CA GLY A 23 -9.46 78.92 12.32
C GLY A 23 -9.08 78.90 13.80
N GLY A 24 -7.93 79.30 14.09
CA GLY A 24 -7.51 80.30 15.09
C GLY A 24 -7.77 80.05 16.58
N GLY A 25 -6.74 80.20 17.35
CA GLY A 25 -6.85 80.70 18.73
C GLY A 25 -6.20 79.79 19.77
N GLY A 26 -5.12 80.32 20.35
CA GLY A 26 -4.30 79.76 21.42
C GLY A 26 -5.04 79.33 22.68
N GLY A 27 -4.52 78.37 23.33
CA GLY A 27 -4.91 78.00 24.68
C GLY A 27 -4.26 76.69 25.05
N GLY A 28 -3.29 76.75 25.96
CA GLY A 28 -2.65 75.58 26.53
C GLY A 28 -3.64 74.64 27.22
N GLY A 29 -3.86 73.53 26.65
CA GLY A 29 -4.66 72.43 27.22
C GLY A 29 -3.83 71.18 27.20
N GLY A 30 -3.47 70.72 28.38
CA GLY A 30 -2.80 69.40 28.53
C GLY A 30 -3.61 68.34 27.85
N GLY A 31 -3.14 67.89 26.70
CA GLY A 31 -3.67 66.74 26.04
C GLY A 31 -3.60 65.56 26.99
N LEU A 32 -4.76 65.03 27.37
CA LEU A 32 -4.81 63.75 28.05
C LEU A 32 -4.12 62.75 27.13
N PRO A 33 -3.11 62.04 27.62
CA PRO A 33 -2.52 60.97 26.82
C PRO A 33 -3.62 59.98 26.53
N PHE A 34 -4.00 59.91 25.25
CA PHE A 34 -4.87 58.79 24.81
C PHE A 34 -4.17 57.51 25.26
N PRO A 35 -4.86 56.58 25.97
CA PRO A 35 -4.26 55.32 26.34
C PRO A 35 -3.84 54.64 25.02
N ILE A 36 -2.53 54.49 24.86
CA ILE A 36 -1.99 53.68 23.76
C ILE A 36 -2.46 52.27 24.08
N LEU A 37 -3.53 51.80 23.39
CA LEU A 37 -3.93 50.43 23.49
C LEU A 37 -2.74 49.53 23.10
N PRO A 38 -2.38 48.57 23.93
CA PRO A 38 -1.30 47.66 23.58
C PRO A 38 -1.58 47.02 22.23
N ALA A 39 -0.58 46.96 21.37
CA ALA A 39 -0.70 46.34 20.05
C ALA A 39 -1.23 44.93 20.22
N ALA A 40 -2.28 44.62 19.44
CA ALA A 40 -2.82 43.24 19.45
C ALA A 40 -1.71 42.24 19.13
N THR A 41 -1.60 41.19 19.92
CA THR A 41 -0.66 40.09 19.67
C THR A 41 -1.42 38.78 19.45
N LEU A 42 -0.95 37.98 18.51
CA LEU A 42 -1.49 36.64 18.30
C LEU A 42 -0.83 35.68 19.29
N GLY A 43 -1.62 35.22 20.25
CA GLY A 43 -1.27 34.15 21.19
C GLY A 43 -2.01 32.87 20.87
N VAL A 44 -1.45 31.74 21.28
CA VAL A 44 -2.11 30.43 21.17
C VAL A 44 -1.99 29.66 22.49
N THR A 45 -3.00 28.82 22.76
CA THR A 45 -2.94 27.81 23.81
C THR A 45 -2.89 26.44 23.15
N VAL A 46 -2.15 25.50 23.75
CA VAL A 46 -1.96 24.15 23.23
C VAL A 46 -2.49 23.14 24.23
N GLN A 47 -3.25 22.17 23.72
CA GLN A 47 -3.68 21.00 24.47
C GLN A 47 -3.22 19.73 23.75
N VAL A 48 -2.84 18.72 24.52
CA VAL A 48 -2.55 17.37 24.04
C VAL A 48 -3.47 16.40 24.76
N ASN A 49 -4.25 15.63 24.02
CA ASN A 49 -5.28 14.72 24.54
C ASN A 49 -6.25 15.41 25.51
N GLY A 50 -6.62 16.66 25.21
CA GLY A 50 -7.54 17.48 26.03
C GLY A 50 -6.90 18.13 27.25
N SER A 51 -5.64 17.86 27.58
CA SER A 51 -4.92 18.48 28.69
C SER A 51 -4.01 19.62 28.24
N SER A 52 -3.94 20.70 28.99
CA SER A 52 -3.03 21.82 28.69
C SER A 52 -1.58 21.34 28.60
N ALA A 53 -0.90 21.68 27.52
CA ALA A 53 0.48 21.34 27.30
C ALA A 53 1.40 22.53 27.54
N THR A 54 2.62 22.26 28.04
CA THR A 54 3.67 23.26 28.23
C THR A 54 4.80 22.96 27.26
N ALA A 55 5.30 23.99 26.60
CA ALA A 55 6.49 23.90 25.78
C ALA A 55 7.72 23.60 26.66
N ASN A 56 8.64 22.78 26.11
CA ASN A 56 9.93 22.53 26.74
C ASN A 56 10.85 23.78 26.67
N GLY A 57 12.09 23.64 27.17
CA GLY A 57 13.04 24.79 27.27
C GLY A 57 13.45 25.43 25.93
N ASP A 58 13.26 24.74 24.80
CA ASP A 58 13.49 25.21 23.44
C ASP A 58 12.22 25.75 22.75
N GLY A 59 11.12 25.87 23.50
CA GLY A 59 9.84 26.42 23.03
C GLY A 59 8.99 25.46 22.20
N LYS A 60 9.35 24.18 22.15
CA LYS A 60 8.64 23.14 21.41
C LYS A 60 7.80 22.25 22.32
N TYR A 61 6.76 21.67 21.78
CA TYR A 61 5.91 20.71 22.50
C TYR A 61 6.33 19.29 22.14
N SER A 62 6.53 18.42 23.12
CA SER A 62 6.79 17.00 22.90
C SER A 62 5.49 16.22 22.84
N ILE A 63 5.26 15.51 21.74
CA ILE A 63 4.08 14.70 21.51
C ILE A 63 4.47 13.31 20.98
N LYS A 64 3.55 12.37 21.09
CA LYS A 64 3.70 11.02 20.55
C LYS A 64 2.77 10.82 19.35
N PRO A 65 3.11 9.93 18.42
CA PRO A 65 2.16 9.46 17.42
C PRO A 65 0.88 8.93 18.09
N GLY A 66 -0.27 9.29 17.52
CA GLY A 66 -1.58 8.97 18.09
C GLY A 66 -2.16 10.07 18.99
N ASP A 67 -1.36 11.01 19.48
CA ASP A 67 -1.87 12.12 20.29
C ASP A 67 -2.80 13.04 19.48
N VAL A 68 -3.87 13.49 20.13
CA VAL A 68 -4.73 14.55 19.61
C VAL A 68 -4.21 15.89 20.08
N VAL A 69 -3.78 16.73 19.15
CA VAL A 69 -3.29 18.08 19.41
C VAL A 69 -4.38 19.09 19.08
N THR A 70 -4.60 20.05 19.98
CA THR A 70 -5.49 21.19 19.75
C THR A 70 -4.72 22.47 20.00
N VAL A 71 -4.75 23.39 19.03
CA VAL A 71 -4.19 24.73 19.11
C VAL A 71 -5.33 25.74 19.00
N THR A 72 -5.49 26.56 20.04
CA THR A 72 -6.58 27.57 20.11
C THR A 72 -5.97 28.95 20.11
N PRO A 73 -6.25 29.80 19.12
CA PRO A 73 -5.75 31.17 19.05
C PRO A 73 -6.64 32.12 19.87
N ASN A 74 -6.08 33.22 20.34
CA ASN A 74 -6.84 34.33 20.96
C ASN A 74 -7.52 35.23 19.95
N LEU A 75 -7.19 35.12 18.67
CA LEU A 75 -7.78 35.86 17.54
C LEU A 75 -8.17 34.88 16.45
N GLY A 76 -9.25 35.17 15.73
CA GLY A 76 -9.64 34.35 14.57
C GLY A 76 -8.45 34.24 13.59
N SER A 77 -8.12 33.02 13.17
CA SER A 77 -6.92 32.70 12.41
C SER A 77 -7.17 31.78 11.23
N ASP A 78 -6.40 31.98 10.16
CA ASP A 78 -6.17 31.00 9.11
C ASP A 78 -4.99 30.11 9.49
N TRP A 79 -5.00 28.85 9.02
CA TRP A 79 -4.04 27.84 9.45
C TRP A 79 -3.26 27.27 8.29
N ASN A 80 -1.98 26.98 8.56
CA ASN A 80 -1.12 26.16 7.73
C ASN A 80 -0.39 25.15 8.62
N SER A 81 0.04 24.04 8.04
CA SER A 81 0.88 23.06 8.75
C SER A 81 1.91 22.44 7.82
N SER A 82 3.07 22.10 8.39
CA SER A 82 4.18 21.49 7.67
C SER A 82 4.95 20.54 8.56
N SER A 83 5.65 19.58 7.97
CA SER A 83 6.55 18.66 8.67
C SER A 83 7.96 18.70 8.11
N ASP A 84 8.93 18.37 8.96
CA ASP A 84 10.32 18.21 8.60
C ASP A 84 10.85 16.87 9.17
N PRO A 85 11.21 15.90 8.32
CA PRO A 85 11.14 15.90 6.84
C PRO A 85 9.72 16.08 6.28
N ALA A 86 9.62 16.66 5.07
CA ALA A 86 8.33 16.89 4.42
C ALA A 86 7.57 15.57 4.24
N GLY A 87 6.28 15.54 4.62
CA GLY A 87 5.44 14.36 4.56
C GLY A 87 5.68 13.32 5.67
N SER A 88 6.61 13.58 6.61
CA SER A 88 6.85 12.66 7.74
C SER A 88 5.68 12.62 8.74
N VAL A 89 4.86 13.67 8.79
CA VAL A 89 3.68 13.74 9.66
C VAL A 89 2.41 13.84 8.83
N SER A 90 1.41 13.06 9.19
CA SER A 90 0.05 13.14 8.64
C SER A 90 -0.97 13.45 9.72
N LEU A 91 -2.10 14.02 9.28
CA LEU A 91 -3.20 14.45 10.16
C LEU A 91 -4.41 13.53 9.95
N ARG A 92 -5.06 13.15 11.05
CA ARG A 92 -6.30 12.41 11.05
C ARG A 92 -7.35 13.13 11.86
N ASN A 93 -8.61 12.93 11.50
CA ASN A 93 -9.74 13.53 12.20
C ASN A 93 -9.55 15.04 12.41
N ALA A 94 -9.03 15.74 11.39
CA ALA A 94 -8.76 17.16 11.49
C ALA A 94 -10.08 17.93 11.63
N ASP A 95 -10.12 18.81 12.63
CA ASP A 95 -11.21 19.75 12.92
C ASP A 95 -10.63 21.15 12.97
N ILE A 96 -10.70 21.86 11.83
CA ILE A 96 -10.03 23.15 11.62
C ILE A 96 -11.08 24.23 11.35
N SER A 97 -11.04 25.27 12.17
CA SER A 97 -11.88 26.47 12.04
C SER A 97 -11.06 27.71 12.35
N SER A 98 -11.59 28.90 12.17
CA SER A 98 -10.89 30.15 12.50
C SER A 98 -10.56 30.28 14.01
N THR A 99 -11.22 29.53 14.88
CA THR A 99 -11.04 29.58 16.32
C THR A 99 -10.31 28.37 16.90
N LYS A 100 -10.01 27.34 16.07
CA LYS A 100 -9.40 26.11 16.53
C LYS A 100 -8.73 25.36 15.40
N TRP A 101 -7.55 24.83 15.65
CA TRP A 101 -6.92 23.78 14.87
C TRP A 101 -6.81 22.54 15.75
N SER A 102 -7.35 21.39 15.33
CA SER A 102 -7.24 20.14 16.07
C SER A 102 -7.07 18.98 15.11
N ALA A 103 -6.15 18.06 15.43
CA ALA A 103 -5.97 16.82 14.66
C ALA A 103 -5.28 15.75 15.52
N GLN A 104 -5.51 14.49 15.19
CA GLN A 104 -4.67 13.41 15.65
C GLN A 104 -3.41 13.36 14.78
N ILE A 105 -2.24 13.32 15.44
CA ILE A 105 -0.93 13.36 14.79
C ILE A 105 -0.42 11.93 14.55
N ALA A 106 0.00 11.64 13.34
CA ALA A 106 0.65 10.40 12.99
C ALA A 106 2.06 10.68 12.43
N ASN A 107 3.07 10.02 12.97
CA ASN A 107 4.41 10.02 12.39
C ASN A 107 4.53 8.80 11.45
N ASN A 108 4.73 9.05 10.16
CA ASN A 108 4.80 8.03 9.12
C ASN A 108 6.21 7.41 8.99
N THR A 109 7.12 7.78 9.90
CA THR A 109 8.52 7.34 9.89
C THR A 109 8.91 6.70 11.22
N ASN A 110 9.98 5.94 11.22
CA ASN A 110 10.58 5.37 12.43
C ASN A 110 11.63 6.28 13.09
N ALA A 111 11.63 7.57 12.72
CA ALA A 111 12.47 8.61 13.32
C ALA A 111 11.60 9.74 13.88
N ALA A 112 12.13 10.47 14.84
CA ALA A 112 11.46 11.68 15.32
C ALA A 112 11.38 12.73 14.19
N SER A 113 10.27 13.49 14.18
CA SER A 113 10.00 14.51 13.16
C SER A 113 9.58 15.81 13.80
N MET A 114 9.86 16.94 13.17
CA MET A 114 9.27 18.21 13.58
C MET A 114 7.96 18.45 12.82
N PHE A 115 6.98 19.00 13.53
CA PHE A 115 5.72 19.41 12.96
C PHE A 115 5.36 20.81 13.41
N THR A 116 5.03 21.68 12.46
CA THR A 116 4.71 23.10 12.74
C THR A 116 3.26 23.38 12.33
N VAL A 117 2.53 23.99 13.25
CA VAL A 117 1.20 24.57 13.00
C VAL A 117 1.34 26.08 13.06
N SER A 118 1.05 26.75 11.95
CA SER A 118 1.15 28.20 11.81
C SER A 118 -0.24 28.81 11.83
N ALA A 119 -0.49 29.70 12.78
CA ALA A 119 -1.67 30.56 12.85
C ALA A 119 -1.36 31.91 12.24
N LYS A 120 -2.29 32.45 11.44
CA LYS A 120 -2.23 33.79 10.86
C LYS A 120 -3.54 34.52 11.16
N ALA A 121 -3.51 35.61 11.89
CA ALA A 121 -4.74 36.31 12.26
C ALA A 121 -5.50 36.81 11.02
N THR A 122 -6.78 36.43 10.92
CA THR A 122 -7.63 36.81 9.78
C THR A 122 -7.81 38.29 9.63
N ALA A 123 -7.91 39.03 10.76
CA ALA A 123 -8.08 40.51 10.77
C ALA A 123 -6.77 41.26 10.51
N ASN A 124 -5.60 40.66 10.72
CA ASN A 124 -4.30 41.29 10.52
C ASN A 124 -3.24 40.23 10.11
N ALA A 125 -3.01 40.15 8.83
CA ALA A 125 -2.11 39.16 8.22
C ALA A 125 -0.62 39.28 8.66
N ALA A 126 -0.23 40.40 9.28
CA ALA A 126 1.11 40.55 9.83
C ALA A 126 1.30 39.83 11.18
N LEU A 127 0.19 39.47 11.85
CA LEU A 127 0.22 38.71 13.09
C LEU A 127 0.22 37.25 12.79
N THR A 128 1.38 36.59 12.97
CA THR A 128 1.57 35.16 12.80
C THR A 128 2.11 34.53 14.06
N LYS A 129 1.79 33.26 14.28
CA LYS A 129 2.31 32.47 15.39
C LYS A 129 2.55 31.05 14.96
N ASP A 130 3.79 30.59 15.05
CA ASP A 130 4.17 29.19 14.85
C ASP A 130 4.16 28.46 16.18
N THR A 131 3.63 27.24 16.12
CA THR A 131 3.62 26.27 17.21
C THR A 131 4.33 25.03 16.72
N VAL A 132 5.48 24.72 17.33
CA VAL A 132 6.35 23.62 16.87
C VAL A 132 6.24 22.44 17.81
N PHE A 133 6.06 21.27 17.23
CA PHE A 133 5.96 20.00 17.92
C PHE A 133 7.14 19.09 17.57
N ASN A 134 7.78 18.52 18.57
CA ASN A 134 8.65 17.37 18.45
C ASN A 134 7.77 16.12 18.52
N VAL A 135 7.54 15.50 17.38
CA VAL A 135 6.79 14.25 17.27
C VAL A 135 7.77 13.10 17.43
N ALA A 136 7.59 12.28 18.45
CA ALA A 136 8.41 11.10 18.68
C ALA A 136 8.39 10.16 17.46
N ALA A 137 9.39 9.29 17.35
CA ALA A 137 9.43 8.25 16.32
C ALA A 137 8.13 7.45 16.32
N GLY A 138 7.63 7.17 15.14
CA GLY A 138 6.50 6.29 14.94
C GLY A 138 6.89 4.82 15.17
N ASP A 139 5.89 3.94 15.19
CA ASP A 139 6.10 2.49 15.22
C ASP A 139 7.00 2.09 14.04
N ALA A 140 7.97 1.21 14.28
CA ALA A 140 8.91 0.75 13.25
C ALA A 140 8.22 0.05 12.07
N ARG A 141 6.96 -0.36 12.24
CA ARG A 141 6.10 -0.95 11.21
C ARG A 141 5.36 0.10 10.35
N ASN A 142 5.50 1.41 10.65
CA ASN A 142 4.94 2.50 9.84
C ASN A 142 5.71 2.62 8.53
N LEU A 143 5.28 1.90 7.51
CA LEU A 143 5.98 1.75 6.24
C LEU A 143 5.01 1.81 5.07
N SER A 144 5.58 2.11 3.90
CA SER A 144 4.87 2.02 2.62
C SER A 144 5.41 0.86 1.79
N TYR A 145 4.51 0.12 1.18
CA TYR A 145 4.78 -1.06 0.36
C TYR A 145 4.25 -0.86 -1.05
N LYS A 146 5.04 -1.19 -2.07
CA LYS A 146 4.50 -1.36 -3.42
C LYS A 146 3.78 -2.70 -3.46
N VAL A 147 2.50 -2.67 -3.79
CA VAL A 147 1.57 -3.82 -3.77
C VAL A 147 1.27 -4.27 -5.19
N TYR A 148 1.25 -5.57 -5.38
CA TYR A 148 0.87 -6.27 -6.60
C TYR A 148 -0.29 -7.21 -6.27
N ALA A 149 -1.44 -6.99 -6.88
CA ALA A 149 -2.67 -7.71 -6.56
C ALA A 149 -3.08 -8.64 -7.71
N THR A 150 -3.79 -9.71 -7.35
CA THR A 150 -4.20 -10.74 -8.30
C THR A 150 -5.16 -10.25 -9.38
N ASN A 151 -5.87 -9.14 -9.16
CA ASN A 151 -6.67 -8.46 -10.19
C ASN A 151 -5.85 -7.73 -11.26
N GLY A 152 -4.51 -7.78 -11.19
CA GLY A 152 -3.60 -7.09 -12.10
C GLY A 152 -3.26 -5.66 -11.69
N SER A 153 -3.80 -5.12 -10.61
CA SER A 153 -3.49 -3.76 -10.17
C SER A 153 -2.16 -3.68 -9.42
N GLN A 154 -1.51 -2.54 -9.55
CA GLN A 154 -0.38 -2.16 -8.73
C GLN A 154 -0.81 -0.98 -7.88
N GLN A 155 -0.46 -0.98 -6.60
CA GLN A 155 -0.88 0.05 -5.65
C GLN A 155 0.25 0.33 -4.66
N THR A 156 0.07 1.37 -3.85
CA THR A 156 0.93 1.63 -2.70
C THR A 156 0.09 1.50 -1.44
N LEU A 157 0.53 0.65 -0.51
CA LEU A 157 -0.08 0.50 0.81
C LEU A 157 0.80 1.18 1.85
N ALA A 158 0.32 2.27 2.44
CA ALA A 158 0.92 2.88 3.61
C ALA A 158 0.20 2.39 4.87
N LEU A 159 0.96 1.88 5.83
CA LEU A 159 0.47 1.41 7.13
C LEU A 159 0.97 2.34 8.24
N ASN A 160 0.10 2.63 9.20
CA ASN A 160 0.43 3.37 10.40
C ASN A 160 -0.11 2.62 11.62
N PHE A 161 0.79 2.04 12.40
CA PHE A 161 0.49 1.23 13.57
C PHE A 161 0.23 2.05 14.83
N ASP A 162 0.66 3.31 14.88
CA ASP A 162 0.35 4.20 16.01
C ASP A 162 -1.13 4.60 15.99
N THR A 163 -1.68 4.77 14.80
CA THR A 163 -3.10 5.14 14.62
C THR A 163 -3.96 3.99 14.10
N MET A 164 -3.38 2.80 13.95
CA MET A 164 -4.04 1.60 13.41
C MET A 164 -4.80 1.89 12.11
N SER A 165 -4.10 2.47 11.14
CA SER A 165 -4.72 3.01 9.93
C SER A 165 -3.90 2.72 8.67
N TYR A 166 -4.58 2.70 7.52
CA TYR A 166 -3.95 2.49 6.24
C TYR A 166 -4.41 3.48 5.17
N VAL A 167 -3.58 3.64 4.16
CA VAL A 167 -3.92 4.29 2.89
C VAL A 167 -3.48 3.35 1.76
N MET A 168 -4.42 2.96 0.91
CA MET A 168 -4.15 2.20 -0.31
C MET A 168 -4.36 3.15 -1.49
N THR A 169 -3.29 3.43 -2.25
CA THR A 169 -3.31 4.37 -3.38
C THR A 169 -3.01 3.63 -4.67
N ASP A 170 -3.85 3.78 -5.67
CA ASP A 170 -3.65 3.19 -6.99
C ASP A 170 -2.69 4.01 -7.88
N GLU A 171 -2.40 3.51 -9.08
CA GLU A 171 -1.49 4.16 -10.03
C GLU A 171 -2.03 5.50 -10.57
N THR A 172 -3.32 5.77 -10.43
CA THR A 172 -3.94 7.05 -10.83
C THR A 172 -3.88 8.10 -9.71
N GLY A 173 -3.43 7.71 -8.52
CA GLY A 173 -3.42 8.55 -7.32
C GLY A 173 -4.72 8.52 -6.53
N LEU A 174 -5.71 7.71 -6.93
CA LEU A 174 -6.93 7.53 -6.14
C LEU A 174 -6.63 6.70 -4.90
N ALA A 175 -6.93 7.27 -3.74
CA ALA A 175 -6.65 6.66 -2.45
C ALA A 175 -7.93 6.18 -1.75
N VAL A 176 -7.79 5.07 -1.04
CA VAL A 176 -8.76 4.56 -0.06
C VAL A 176 -8.06 4.47 1.27
N SER A 177 -8.65 5.07 2.28
CA SER A 177 -8.11 5.07 3.64
C SER A 177 -9.17 4.66 4.65
N ASP A 178 -8.77 3.86 5.65
CA ASP A 178 -9.58 3.47 6.80
C ASP A 178 -8.65 2.93 7.90
N SER A 179 -9.21 2.25 8.87
CA SER A 179 -8.52 1.62 9.97
C SER A 179 -8.28 0.12 9.73
N PHE A 180 -7.39 -0.45 10.55
CA PHE A 180 -7.24 -1.89 10.71
C PHE A 180 -7.15 -2.22 12.20
N SER A 181 -7.31 -3.49 12.55
CA SER A 181 -7.17 -3.97 13.93
C SER A 181 -6.41 -5.29 13.96
N ALA A 182 -5.82 -5.63 15.11
CA ALA A 182 -5.25 -6.96 15.29
C ALA A 182 -6.37 -8.01 15.22
N ASP A 183 -6.10 -9.14 14.56
CA ASP A 183 -7.01 -10.28 14.52
C ASP A 183 -6.94 -11.04 15.86
N ALA A 184 -8.04 -11.06 16.60
CA ALA A 184 -8.10 -11.73 17.89
C ALA A 184 -7.90 -13.26 17.82
N ALA A 185 -8.21 -13.87 16.67
CA ALA A 185 -8.08 -15.31 16.46
C ALA A 185 -6.71 -15.72 15.87
N GLN A 186 -5.95 -14.78 15.32
CA GLN A 186 -4.74 -15.09 14.57
C GLN A 186 -3.61 -14.11 14.89
N THR A 187 -2.80 -14.41 15.89
CA THR A 187 -1.65 -13.58 16.29
C THR A 187 -0.77 -13.20 15.08
N GLY A 188 -0.38 -11.92 15.02
CA GLY A 188 0.43 -11.36 13.93
C GLY A 188 -0.33 -11.17 12.62
N THR A 189 -1.65 -11.37 12.62
CA THR A 189 -2.56 -11.02 11.52
C THR A 189 -3.35 -9.76 11.90
N TYR A 190 -3.64 -8.94 10.91
CA TYR A 190 -4.44 -7.73 11.05
C TYR A 190 -5.62 -7.77 10.08
N VAL A 191 -6.73 -7.15 10.48
CA VAL A 191 -7.98 -7.10 9.71
C VAL A 191 -8.17 -5.68 9.20
N PHE A 192 -8.25 -5.50 7.90
CA PHE A 192 -8.64 -4.21 7.30
C PHE A 192 -10.13 -3.96 7.52
N LYS A 193 -10.49 -2.75 7.93
CA LYS A 193 -11.83 -2.23 7.77
C LYS A 193 -11.92 -1.56 6.39
N SER A 194 -12.95 -1.87 5.64
CA SER A 194 -13.16 -1.25 4.33
C SER A 194 -14.65 -1.30 3.96
N SER A 195 -15.21 -0.17 3.56
CA SER A 195 -16.57 -0.09 3.03
C SER A 195 -16.77 -0.82 1.69
N ARG A 196 -15.66 -1.18 1.02
CA ARG A 196 -15.68 -1.99 -0.21
C ARG A 196 -15.93 -3.47 0.05
N ASN A 197 -15.77 -3.93 1.30
CA ASN A 197 -16.04 -5.31 1.66
C ASN A 197 -17.51 -5.49 2.03
N THR A 198 -18.26 -6.18 1.19
CA THR A 198 -19.69 -6.46 1.37
C THR A 198 -19.97 -7.92 1.75
N ALA A 199 -18.93 -8.74 1.91
CA ALA A 199 -19.06 -10.13 2.31
C ALA A 199 -19.53 -10.25 3.79
N ALA A 200 -20.27 -11.30 4.11
CA ALA A 200 -20.74 -11.57 5.48
C ALA A 200 -19.56 -11.77 6.44
N THR A 201 -18.46 -12.36 5.97
CA THR A 201 -17.23 -12.53 6.73
C THR A 201 -16.14 -11.61 6.18
N ASN A 202 -15.53 -10.83 7.06
CA ASN A 202 -14.42 -9.98 6.65
C ASN A 202 -13.12 -10.79 6.55
N ASN A 203 -12.77 -11.19 5.34
CA ASN A 203 -11.51 -11.86 4.99
C ASN A 203 -10.44 -10.88 4.47
N SER A 204 -10.67 -9.58 4.57
CA SER A 204 -9.66 -8.56 4.25
C SER A 204 -8.63 -8.51 5.38
N ARG A 205 -7.51 -9.20 5.21
CA ARG A 205 -6.49 -9.39 6.24
C ARG A 205 -5.10 -9.21 5.67
N PHE A 206 -4.13 -8.96 6.55
CA PHE A 206 -2.73 -8.94 6.16
C PHE A 206 -1.82 -9.41 7.29
N ARG A 207 -0.63 -9.82 6.90
CA ARG A 207 0.51 -10.14 7.75
C ARG A 207 1.75 -9.44 7.23
N LEU A 208 2.67 -9.16 8.15
CA LEU A 208 3.92 -8.46 7.86
C LEU A 208 5.10 -9.33 8.22
N ILE A 209 6.16 -9.18 7.45
CA ILE A 209 7.55 -9.43 7.84
C ILE A 209 8.35 -8.13 7.62
N THR A 210 9.63 -8.13 7.93
CA THR A 210 10.47 -6.92 7.98
C THR A 210 10.35 -5.98 6.78
N ASP A 211 10.26 -6.50 5.57
CA ASP A 211 10.27 -5.72 4.32
C ASP A 211 9.08 -6.01 3.39
N ALA A 212 8.19 -6.90 3.78
CA ALA A 212 7.09 -7.32 2.93
C ALA A 212 5.77 -7.47 3.69
N VAL A 213 4.68 -7.42 2.93
CA VAL A 213 3.31 -7.64 3.37
C VAL A 213 2.62 -8.63 2.43
N VAL A 214 1.92 -9.58 2.99
CA VAL A 214 0.99 -10.46 2.26
C VAL A 214 -0.39 -10.31 2.85
N GLY A 215 -1.40 -10.18 2.02
CA GLY A 215 -2.76 -10.00 2.49
C GLY A 215 -3.81 -10.24 1.43
N SER A 216 -5.04 -9.99 1.83
CA SER A 216 -6.22 -9.95 0.98
C SER A 216 -6.94 -8.62 1.22
N PHE A 217 -7.39 -7.98 0.14
CA PHE A 217 -8.05 -6.68 0.20
C PHE A 217 -9.17 -6.60 -0.85
N PRO A 218 -10.27 -5.83 -0.64
CA PRO A 218 -11.33 -5.65 -1.61
C PRO A 218 -10.86 -4.74 -2.75
N PHE A 219 -10.16 -5.34 -3.72
CA PHE A 219 -9.79 -4.68 -4.96
C PHE A 219 -10.96 -4.65 -5.95
N GLN A 220 -10.92 -3.70 -6.89
CA GLN A 220 -11.87 -3.69 -7.99
C GLN A 220 -11.73 -4.99 -8.80
N VAL A 221 -12.86 -5.60 -9.11
CA VAL A 221 -12.88 -6.77 -9.99
C VAL A 221 -12.32 -6.37 -11.37
N ALA A 222 -11.46 -7.22 -11.92
CA ALA A 222 -10.82 -6.97 -13.20
C ALA A 222 -11.85 -6.62 -14.27
N GLN A 223 -11.65 -5.47 -14.95
CA GLN A 223 -12.52 -4.96 -16.03
C GLN A 223 -13.99 -4.68 -15.63
N VAL A 224 -14.33 -4.66 -14.31
CA VAL A 224 -15.69 -4.37 -13.83
C VAL A 224 -15.67 -3.16 -12.87
N PRO A 225 -15.80 -1.93 -13.40
CA PRO A 225 -15.78 -0.73 -12.58
C PRO A 225 -16.86 -0.72 -11.49
N GLY A 226 -16.49 -0.30 -10.28
CA GLY A 226 -17.41 -0.18 -9.14
C GLY A 226 -17.76 -1.51 -8.45
N SER A 227 -17.28 -2.65 -8.96
CA SER A 227 -17.42 -3.95 -8.32
C SER A 227 -16.12 -4.32 -7.59
N TYR A 228 -16.23 -4.82 -6.37
CA TYR A 228 -15.09 -5.15 -5.52
C TYR A 228 -15.17 -6.58 -5.02
N ALA A 229 -14.02 -7.25 -4.95
CA ALA A 229 -13.90 -8.59 -4.38
C ALA A 229 -12.62 -8.68 -3.54
N VAL A 230 -12.67 -9.41 -2.44
CA VAL A 230 -11.49 -9.68 -1.62
C VAL A 230 -10.55 -10.59 -2.41
N GLN A 231 -9.36 -10.10 -2.68
CA GLN A 231 -8.34 -10.79 -3.48
C GLN A 231 -6.97 -10.68 -2.84
N PRO A 232 -6.13 -11.70 -2.97
CA PRO A 232 -4.79 -11.71 -2.40
C PRO A 232 -3.88 -10.71 -3.10
N PHE A 233 -2.91 -10.24 -2.33
CA PHE A 233 -1.82 -9.40 -2.79
C PHE A 233 -0.52 -9.72 -2.08
N ILE A 234 0.57 -9.33 -2.71
CA ILE A 234 1.90 -9.26 -2.11
C ILE A 234 2.44 -7.85 -2.29
N GLY A 235 3.12 -7.33 -1.28
CA GLY A 235 3.78 -6.04 -1.34
C GLY A 235 5.15 -6.08 -0.70
N SER A 236 6.05 -5.22 -1.16
CA SER A 236 7.36 -5.03 -0.56
C SER A 236 7.79 -3.57 -0.64
N ARG A 237 8.61 -3.16 0.33
CA ARG A 237 9.33 -1.89 0.31
C ARG A 237 10.72 -2.02 -0.31
N ALA A 238 11.23 -3.25 -0.40
CA ALA A 238 12.53 -3.56 -0.94
C ALA A 238 12.37 -4.13 -2.35
N ILE A 239 12.73 -3.33 -3.36
CA ILE A 239 12.60 -3.67 -4.78
C ILE A 239 14.00 -3.67 -5.38
N VAL A 240 14.30 -4.65 -6.22
CA VAL A 240 15.57 -4.73 -6.94
C VAL A 240 15.61 -3.65 -8.03
N THR A 241 16.51 -2.68 -7.86
CA THR A 241 16.68 -1.53 -8.76
C THR A 241 17.89 -1.66 -9.69
N THR A 242 18.77 -2.64 -9.45
CA THR A 242 19.94 -2.93 -10.30
C THR A 242 19.60 -4.03 -11.28
N GLN A 243 19.73 -3.79 -12.57
CA GLN A 243 19.33 -4.73 -13.61
C GLN A 243 20.03 -6.08 -13.51
N SER A 244 21.35 -6.10 -13.30
CA SER A 244 22.11 -7.35 -13.15
C SER A 244 21.71 -8.19 -11.95
N ALA A 245 21.08 -7.59 -10.95
CA ALA A 245 20.57 -8.31 -9.80
C ALA A 245 19.23 -9.04 -10.07
N LEU A 246 18.62 -8.87 -11.24
CA LEU A 246 17.42 -9.60 -11.64
C LEU A 246 17.70 -11.07 -11.95
N ASP A 247 18.91 -11.42 -12.33
CA ASP A 247 19.27 -12.77 -12.76
C ASP A 247 18.81 -13.82 -11.73
N GLY A 248 18.20 -14.88 -12.23
CA GLY A 248 17.69 -15.98 -11.44
C GLY A 248 16.76 -16.90 -12.23
N ILE A 249 16.54 -18.09 -11.69
CA ILE A 249 15.54 -19.03 -12.18
C ILE A 249 14.39 -19.02 -11.19
N TYR A 250 13.17 -18.81 -11.70
CA TYR A 250 11.98 -18.70 -10.88
C TYR A 250 10.92 -19.72 -11.33
N ILE A 251 10.32 -20.40 -10.38
CA ILE A 251 9.06 -21.12 -10.60
C ILE A 251 7.97 -20.07 -10.53
N ARG A 252 7.32 -19.79 -11.66
CA ARG A 252 6.35 -18.71 -11.81
C ARG A 252 4.93 -19.26 -11.92
N PHE A 253 4.09 -18.88 -10.97
CA PHE A 253 2.64 -19.04 -11.00
C PHE A 253 1.95 -17.77 -11.44
N GLY A 254 0.75 -17.89 -11.97
CA GLY A 254 -0.05 -16.74 -12.28
C GLY A 254 -1.44 -17.07 -12.75
N ILE A 255 -2.22 -16.02 -12.89
CA ILE A 255 -3.57 -16.07 -13.44
C ILE A 255 -3.75 -14.98 -14.49
N ASN A 256 -4.57 -15.28 -15.49
CA ASN A 256 -5.16 -14.28 -16.39
C ASN A 256 -6.63 -14.17 -16.01
N MET A 257 -7.11 -12.95 -15.84
CA MET A 257 -8.46 -12.64 -15.39
C MET A 257 -9.16 -11.76 -16.40
N ARG A 258 -10.30 -12.20 -16.89
CA ARG A 258 -11.24 -11.45 -17.71
C ARG A 258 -12.67 -11.70 -17.21
N PRO A 259 -13.64 -10.87 -17.54
CA PRO A 259 -15.03 -11.10 -17.12
C PRO A 259 -15.52 -12.51 -17.50
N GLY A 260 -15.92 -13.27 -16.48
CA GLY A 260 -16.45 -14.63 -16.65
C GLY A 260 -15.43 -15.75 -16.90
N LEU A 261 -14.13 -15.45 -16.96
CA LEU A 261 -13.10 -16.47 -17.16
C LEU A 261 -11.81 -16.09 -16.45
N ILE A 262 -11.28 -17.04 -15.68
CA ILE A 262 -9.93 -16.94 -15.08
C ILE A 262 -9.19 -18.22 -15.44
N ASP A 263 -7.96 -18.09 -15.93
CA ASP A 263 -7.11 -19.23 -16.26
C ASP A 263 -5.76 -19.20 -15.53
N SER A 264 -5.20 -20.38 -15.28
CA SER A 264 -3.93 -20.57 -14.57
C SER A 264 -2.74 -20.59 -15.52
N GLN A 265 -1.63 -20.02 -15.05
CA GLN A 265 -0.33 -20.05 -15.70
C GLN A 265 0.71 -20.67 -14.78
N ILE A 266 1.43 -21.66 -15.26
CA ILE A 266 2.47 -22.37 -14.52
C ILE A 266 3.67 -22.50 -15.45
N ARG A 267 4.82 -21.91 -15.09
CA ARG A 267 6.05 -21.91 -15.90
C ARG A 267 7.28 -21.84 -15.00
N GLN A 268 8.39 -22.44 -15.41
CA GLN A 268 9.70 -21.94 -14.99
C GLN A 268 10.10 -20.80 -15.92
N VAL A 269 10.68 -19.77 -15.38
CA VAL A 269 11.26 -18.66 -16.14
C VAL A 269 12.70 -18.42 -15.67
N GLN A 270 13.54 -17.92 -16.57
CA GLN A 270 14.92 -17.57 -16.26
C GLN A 270 15.20 -16.15 -16.69
N VAL A 271 15.64 -15.31 -15.77
CA VAL A 271 16.26 -14.02 -16.07
C VAL A 271 17.76 -14.22 -16.14
N THR A 272 18.40 -13.74 -17.19
CA THR A 272 19.81 -13.99 -17.49
C THR A 272 20.44 -12.82 -18.26
N GLY A 273 21.74 -12.93 -18.53
CA GLY A 273 22.48 -11.91 -19.29
C GLY A 273 22.66 -10.60 -18.54
N GLY A 274 22.80 -10.66 -17.20
CA GLY A 274 22.85 -9.46 -16.37
C GLY A 274 21.51 -8.74 -16.33
N GLY A 275 20.40 -9.49 -16.31
CA GLY A 275 19.04 -8.97 -16.25
C GLY A 275 18.48 -8.44 -17.56
N THR A 276 19.14 -8.71 -18.70
CA THR A 276 18.69 -8.18 -20.00
C THR A 276 17.75 -9.09 -20.77
N SER A 277 17.64 -10.37 -20.36
CA SER A 277 16.83 -11.36 -21.06
C SER A 277 15.97 -12.17 -20.08
N LEU A 278 14.72 -12.42 -20.47
CA LEU A 278 13.82 -13.36 -19.81
C LEU A 278 13.53 -14.50 -20.78
N LEU A 279 13.78 -15.72 -20.34
CA LEU A 279 13.46 -16.95 -21.07
C LEU A 279 12.21 -17.59 -20.49
N LEU A 280 11.32 -18.03 -21.36
CA LEU A 280 10.05 -18.70 -21.02
C LEU A 280 9.86 -19.94 -21.88
N CYS A 281 9.59 -21.08 -21.25
CA CYS A 281 9.24 -22.30 -21.98
C CYS A 281 7.74 -22.32 -22.35
N ASN A 282 7.41 -22.41 -23.65
CA ASN A 282 6.03 -22.44 -24.15
C ASN A 282 5.42 -23.82 -24.26
N GLU A 283 6.12 -24.87 -23.79
CA GLU A 283 5.57 -26.22 -23.79
C GLU A 283 4.28 -26.33 -22.95
N VAL A 284 3.39 -27.23 -23.35
CA VAL A 284 2.18 -27.56 -22.60
C VAL A 284 2.56 -28.24 -21.27
N ALA A 285 3.51 -29.16 -21.32
CA ALA A 285 4.06 -29.80 -20.13
C ALA A 285 4.86 -28.78 -19.29
N ILE A 286 4.77 -28.91 -17.96
CA ILE A 286 5.55 -28.07 -17.04
C ILE A 286 6.98 -28.62 -17.02
N THR A 287 7.88 -27.91 -17.68
CA THR A 287 9.29 -28.32 -17.81
C THR A 287 10.22 -27.16 -17.47
N SER A 288 11.45 -27.48 -17.07
CA SER A 288 12.48 -26.47 -16.80
C SER A 288 12.98 -25.81 -18.10
N ILE A 289 13.55 -24.64 -18.01
CA ILE A 289 14.20 -23.95 -19.15
C ILE A 289 15.30 -24.83 -19.73
N ALA A 290 16.09 -25.50 -18.88
CA ALA A 290 17.18 -26.37 -19.33
C ALA A 290 16.70 -27.61 -20.13
N ALA A 291 15.50 -28.11 -19.83
CA ALA A 291 14.91 -29.27 -20.53
C ALA A 291 13.91 -28.86 -21.62
N CYS A 292 13.69 -27.56 -21.83
CA CYS A 292 12.76 -27.05 -22.83
C CYS A 292 13.38 -27.16 -24.25
N PRO A 293 12.64 -27.67 -25.24
CA PRO A 293 13.12 -27.64 -26.64
C PRO A 293 13.47 -26.21 -27.05
N PRO A 294 14.61 -25.97 -27.68
CA PRO A 294 15.05 -24.61 -28.06
C PRO A 294 14.02 -23.84 -28.91
N THR A 295 13.26 -24.52 -29.76
CA THR A 295 12.19 -23.95 -30.58
C THR A 295 10.97 -23.50 -29.79
N SER A 296 10.83 -23.99 -28.56
CA SER A 296 9.73 -23.65 -27.64
C SER A 296 10.13 -22.61 -26.61
N ILE A 297 11.36 -22.10 -26.64
CA ILE A 297 11.81 -21.03 -25.74
C ILE A 297 11.45 -19.68 -26.35
N ALA A 298 10.54 -18.96 -25.70
CA ALA A 298 10.33 -17.55 -25.98
C ALA A 298 11.36 -16.70 -25.21
N THR A 299 11.95 -15.72 -25.91
CA THR A 299 12.92 -14.77 -25.35
C THR A 299 12.31 -13.38 -25.33
N TYR A 300 12.40 -12.74 -24.18
CA TYR A 300 12.00 -11.34 -23.99
C TYR A 300 13.25 -10.51 -23.64
N SER A 301 13.42 -9.36 -24.28
CA SER A 301 14.36 -8.35 -23.82
C SER A 301 13.82 -7.64 -22.59
N ILE A 302 14.70 -7.31 -21.65
CA ILE A 302 14.38 -6.53 -20.45
C ILE A 302 15.10 -5.21 -20.51
N SER A 303 14.39 -4.12 -20.24
CA SER A 303 14.91 -2.76 -20.11
C SER A 303 14.30 -2.03 -18.91
N ALA A 304 14.89 -0.90 -18.53
CA ALA A 304 14.34 -0.09 -17.44
C ALA A 304 12.90 0.35 -17.78
N GLY A 305 12.01 0.25 -16.80
CA GLY A 305 10.64 0.73 -16.87
C GLY A 305 10.51 2.22 -16.51
N SER A 306 9.28 2.67 -16.29
CA SER A 306 8.96 4.07 -16.00
C SER A 306 9.35 4.53 -14.59
N SER A 307 9.60 3.60 -13.67
CA SER A 307 9.98 3.88 -12.28
C SER A 307 11.11 2.95 -11.82
N ALA A 308 11.86 3.37 -10.82
CA ALA A 308 12.93 2.57 -10.24
C ALA A 308 12.41 1.20 -9.78
N GLY A 309 13.07 0.11 -10.20
CA GLY A 309 12.69 -1.27 -9.89
C GLY A 309 11.51 -1.83 -10.70
N SER A 310 10.95 -1.04 -11.62
CA SER A 310 10.05 -1.54 -12.67
C SER A 310 10.84 -1.82 -13.93
N TRP A 311 10.59 -2.96 -14.57
CA TRP A 311 11.32 -3.41 -15.76
C TRP A 311 10.33 -3.76 -16.87
N SER A 312 10.55 -3.18 -18.05
CA SER A 312 9.76 -3.48 -19.25
C SER A 312 10.27 -4.73 -19.93
N THR A 313 9.38 -5.57 -20.42
CA THR A 313 9.71 -6.76 -21.21
C THR A 313 9.07 -6.70 -22.59
N VAL A 314 9.80 -7.09 -23.61
CA VAL A 314 9.31 -7.17 -25.00
C VAL A 314 9.74 -8.49 -25.59
N ASN A 315 8.80 -9.26 -26.14
CA ASN A 315 9.09 -10.51 -26.83
C ASN A 315 9.90 -10.24 -28.10
N VAL A 316 11.07 -10.86 -28.22
CA VAL A 316 11.99 -10.66 -29.35
C VAL A 316 11.37 -11.05 -30.69
N ALA A 317 10.52 -12.08 -30.69
CA ALA A 317 9.83 -12.56 -31.89
C ALA A 317 8.51 -11.82 -32.19
N ASN A 318 7.93 -11.11 -31.20
CA ASN A 318 6.65 -10.40 -31.34
C ASN A 318 6.63 -9.14 -30.48
N ALA A 319 6.97 -7.99 -31.06
CA ALA A 319 7.04 -6.72 -30.35
C ALA A 319 5.70 -6.23 -29.75
N SER A 320 4.56 -6.81 -30.17
CA SER A 320 3.25 -6.51 -29.57
C SER A 320 3.07 -7.24 -28.23
N ASP A 321 3.79 -8.33 -28.00
CA ASP A 321 3.79 -9.08 -26.73
C ASP A 321 4.82 -8.43 -25.79
N LYS A 322 4.33 -7.55 -24.97
CA LYS A 322 5.11 -6.76 -24.01
C LYS A 322 4.45 -6.73 -22.65
N GLY A 323 5.24 -6.47 -21.62
CA GLY A 323 4.75 -6.42 -20.25
C GLY A 323 5.71 -5.68 -19.34
N ALA A 324 5.45 -5.78 -18.05
CA ALA A 324 6.33 -5.26 -17.03
C ALA A 324 6.51 -6.33 -15.93
N LEU A 325 7.66 -6.29 -15.28
CA LEU A 325 7.98 -7.09 -14.11
C LEU A 325 8.68 -6.25 -13.06
N ALA A 326 8.67 -6.73 -11.85
CA ALA A 326 9.58 -6.32 -10.79
C ALA A 326 10.14 -7.56 -10.09
N VAL A 327 11.28 -7.42 -9.44
CA VAL A 327 11.79 -8.38 -8.48
C VAL A 327 11.80 -7.68 -7.13
N ILE A 328 10.96 -8.16 -6.22
CA ILE A 328 10.86 -7.65 -4.86
C ILE A 328 11.65 -8.56 -3.91
N MET A 329 12.01 -8.02 -2.76
CA MET A 329 12.66 -8.79 -1.70
C MET A 329 11.62 -9.13 -0.63
N VAL A 330 11.61 -10.38 -0.19
CA VAL A 330 10.78 -10.89 0.89
C VAL A 330 11.67 -11.70 1.80
N ASP A 331 11.95 -11.19 3.00
CA ASP A 331 12.89 -11.80 3.95
C ASP A 331 14.28 -12.09 3.32
N GLY A 332 14.81 -11.11 2.59
CA GLY A 332 16.08 -11.25 1.90
C GLY A 332 16.09 -12.14 0.66
N LYS A 333 14.95 -12.73 0.26
CA LYS A 333 14.80 -13.60 -0.91
C LYS A 333 14.15 -12.85 -2.06
N LYS A 334 14.60 -13.15 -3.28
CA LYS A 334 14.01 -12.58 -4.50
C LYS A 334 12.66 -13.22 -4.81
N VAL A 335 11.68 -12.39 -5.08
CA VAL A 335 10.36 -12.81 -5.59
C VAL A 335 10.08 -12.05 -6.88
N TYR A 336 9.90 -12.79 -7.97
CA TYR A 336 9.44 -12.24 -9.24
C TYR A 336 7.97 -11.85 -9.12
N VAL A 337 7.59 -10.68 -9.57
CA VAL A 337 6.19 -10.26 -9.64
C VAL A 337 5.91 -9.53 -10.95
N ALA A 338 4.72 -9.75 -11.50
CA ALA A 338 4.18 -8.94 -12.59
C ALA A 338 2.66 -8.81 -12.42
N ALA A 339 2.17 -7.60 -12.56
CA ALA A 339 0.74 -7.29 -12.52
C ALA A 339 0.45 -6.21 -13.57
N GLY A 340 -0.69 -6.29 -14.25
CA GLY A 340 -1.05 -5.34 -15.29
C GLY A 340 -2.10 -5.90 -16.24
N ILE A 341 -2.15 -5.30 -17.42
CA ILE A 341 -3.00 -5.74 -18.54
C ILE A 341 -2.15 -6.54 -19.52
N ASN A 342 -2.70 -7.62 -20.04
CA ASN A 342 -2.06 -8.42 -21.08
C ASN A 342 -2.01 -7.64 -22.41
N SER A 343 -0.81 -7.39 -22.93
CA SER A 343 -0.62 -6.58 -24.13
C SER A 343 -1.18 -7.20 -25.41
N VAL A 344 -1.23 -8.54 -25.47
CA VAL A 344 -1.78 -9.28 -26.62
C VAL A 344 -3.24 -9.70 -26.42
N ALA A 345 -3.79 -9.50 -25.21
CA ALA A 345 -5.19 -9.72 -24.89
C ALA A 345 -5.65 -8.62 -23.91
N PRO A 346 -5.94 -7.40 -24.40
CA PRO A 346 -6.12 -6.20 -23.56
C PRO A 346 -7.37 -6.26 -22.66
N ASN A 347 -8.22 -7.24 -22.83
CA ASN A 347 -9.32 -7.53 -21.91
C ASN A 347 -8.91 -8.42 -20.72
N ASP A 348 -7.66 -8.93 -20.72
CA ASP A 348 -7.16 -9.77 -19.65
C ASP A 348 -6.29 -8.94 -18.70
N SER A 349 -6.62 -8.91 -17.43
CA SER A 349 -5.70 -8.55 -16.37
C SER A 349 -4.80 -9.75 -16.05
N ILE A 350 -3.54 -9.49 -15.75
CA ILE A 350 -2.58 -10.54 -15.41
C ILE A 350 -1.99 -10.31 -14.02
N PHE A 351 -1.76 -11.41 -13.33
CA PHE A 351 -0.91 -11.43 -12.14
C PHE A 351 0.06 -12.61 -12.23
N ARG A 352 1.30 -12.38 -11.86
CA ARG A 352 2.35 -13.38 -11.81
C ARG A 352 3.15 -13.23 -10.52
N ILE A 353 3.48 -14.35 -9.90
CA ILE A 353 4.39 -14.44 -8.77
C ILE A 353 5.33 -15.62 -8.99
N GLY A 354 6.62 -15.42 -8.74
CA GLY A 354 7.63 -16.46 -8.91
C GLY A 354 8.59 -16.48 -7.74
N LEU A 355 8.80 -17.65 -7.15
CA LEU A 355 9.85 -17.89 -6.16
C LEU A 355 11.08 -18.43 -6.86
N VAL A 356 12.26 -18.13 -6.32
CA VAL A 356 13.51 -18.70 -6.81
C VAL A 356 13.41 -20.21 -6.77
N ASP A 357 13.78 -20.86 -7.87
CA ASP A 357 13.79 -22.33 -7.94
C ASP A 357 14.82 -22.88 -6.95
N SER A 358 14.31 -23.39 -5.84
CA SER A 358 15.07 -23.98 -4.74
C SER A 358 14.61 -25.39 -4.52
N SER A 359 15.53 -26.31 -4.42
CA SER A 359 15.21 -27.72 -4.12
C SER A 359 14.74 -27.94 -2.66
N THR A 360 14.81 -26.91 -1.82
CA THR A 360 14.45 -27.01 -0.41
C THR A 360 12.95 -26.86 -0.23
N TRP A 361 12.30 -27.92 0.16
CA TRP A 361 10.90 -27.92 0.61
C TRP A 361 10.86 -28.06 2.13
N LEU A 362 10.16 -27.15 2.81
CA LEU A 362 10.12 -27.11 4.27
C LEU A 362 8.74 -27.52 4.78
N ASN A 363 8.74 -28.24 5.90
CA ASN A 363 7.52 -28.45 6.67
C ASN A 363 7.18 -27.11 7.34
N THR A 364 6.02 -26.56 6.99
CA THR A 364 5.67 -25.22 7.45
C THR A 364 4.17 -25.00 7.46
N THR A 365 3.79 -23.97 8.19
CA THR A 365 2.41 -23.46 8.20
C THR A 365 2.44 -22.02 7.76
N ALA A 366 1.68 -21.68 6.74
CA ALA A 366 1.50 -20.31 6.27
C ALA A 366 0.08 -19.81 6.57
N ARG A 367 -0.11 -18.51 6.55
CA ARG A 367 -1.43 -17.88 6.59
C ARG A 367 -1.60 -16.95 5.41
N GLY A 368 -2.76 -17.03 4.77
CA GLY A 368 -3.01 -16.24 3.57
C GLY A 368 -4.41 -16.40 3.03
N GLY A 369 -4.63 -15.85 1.86
CA GLY A 369 -5.91 -15.88 1.17
C GLY A 369 -5.79 -16.28 -0.29
N ASP A 370 -6.92 -16.56 -0.90
CA ASP A 370 -7.05 -16.87 -2.33
C ASP A 370 -7.95 -15.88 -3.06
N ASN A 371 -7.95 -15.97 -4.38
CA ASN A 371 -8.75 -15.09 -5.24
C ASN A 371 -10.25 -15.43 -5.27
N ASN A 372 -10.72 -16.41 -4.49
CA ASN A 372 -12.13 -16.64 -4.19
C ASN A 372 -12.58 -15.89 -2.92
N GLY A 373 -11.69 -15.07 -2.35
CA GLY A 373 -11.98 -14.26 -1.17
C GLY A 373 -11.92 -15.03 0.14
N THR A 374 -11.24 -16.17 0.19
CA THR A 374 -11.04 -16.92 1.43
C THR A 374 -9.80 -16.45 2.18
N TRP A 375 -9.73 -16.75 3.47
CA TRP A 375 -8.56 -16.54 4.32
C TRP A 375 -8.40 -17.66 5.33
N GLY A 376 -7.17 -18.09 5.58
CA GLY A 376 -6.94 -19.12 6.59
C GLY A 376 -5.51 -19.61 6.69
N THR A 377 -5.39 -20.84 7.17
CA THR A 377 -4.13 -21.53 7.43
C THR A 377 -3.86 -22.55 6.35
N LEU A 378 -2.60 -22.63 5.91
CA LEU A 378 -2.06 -23.57 4.93
C LEU A 378 -0.95 -24.35 5.61
N GLY A 379 -1.05 -25.66 5.61
CA GLY A 379 0.00 -26.54 6.15
C GLY A 379 0.67 -27.30 5.02
N PHE A 380 1.97 -27.41 5.10
CA PHE A 380 2.79 -28.20 4.20
C PHE A 380 3.71 -29.10 5.00
N ASP A 381 3.74 -30.36 4.68
CA ASP A 381 4.77 -31.29 5.12
C ASP A 381 5.45 -31.96 3.91
N ALA A 382 6.23 -33.01 4.12
CA ALA A 382 6.95 -33.66 3.03
C ALA A 382 6.02 -34.30 1.99
N THR A 383 4.81 -34.70 2.39
CA THR A 383 3.89 -35.54 1.61
C THR A 383 2.47 -35.01 1.56
N THR A 384 2.13 -34.01 2.36
CA THR A 384 0.76 -33.58 2.56
C THR A 384 0.62 -32.06 2.50
N TYR A 385 -0.41 -31.61 1.82
CA TYR A 385 -0.92 -30.25 1.88
C TYR A 385 -2.24 -30.24 2.66
N THR A 386 -2.36 -29.35 3.62
CA THR A 386 -3.61 -29.09 4.34
C THR A 386 -4.02 -27.64 4.22
N ALA A 387 -5.32 -27.36 4.21
CA ALA A 387 -5.82 -26.01 4.31
C ALA A 387 -7.08 -25.93 5.15
N ALA A 388 -7.17 -24.89 5.99
CA ALA A 388 -8.36 -24.53 6.74
C ALA A 388 -8.72 -23.08 6.37
N LEU A 389 -9.68 -22.91 5.48
CA LEU A 389 -10.00 -21.62 4.84
C LEU A 389 -11.42 -21.18 5.19
N THR A 390 -11.56 -19.99 5.70
CA THR A 390 -12.85 -19.34 5.93
C THR A 390 -13.31 -18.66 4.63
N LYS A 391 -14.51 -19.03 4.16
CA LYS A 391 -15.12 -18.45 2.96
C LYS A 391 -15.79 -17.10 3.24
N PRO A 392 -16.16 -16.33 2.21
CA PRO A 392 -16.90 -15.08 2.37
C PRO A 392 -18.25 -15.21 3.09
N ASP A 393 -18.87 -16.41 3.03
CA ASP A 393 -20.13 -16.71 3.74
C ASP A 393 -19.94 -17.15 5.21
N GLY A 394 -18.69 -17.24 5.68
CA GLY A 394 -18.33 -17.65 7.03
C GLY A 394 -18.12 -19.15 7.21
N THR A 395 -18.42 -19.98 6.20
CA THR A 395 -18.16 -21.42 6.29
C THR A 395 -16.66 -21.71 6.22
N VAL A 396 -16.22 -22.74 6.93
CA VAL A 396 -14.81 -23.18 6.92
C VAL A 396 -14.67 -24.42 6.04
N SER A 397 -13.77 -24.34 5.07
CA SER A 397 -13.38 -25.48 4.24
C SER A 397 -12.08 -26.06 4.76
N ASN A 398 -12.10 -27.33 5.16
CA ASN A 398 -10.92 -28.08 5.57
C ASN A 398 -10.59 -29.11 4.49
N VAL A 399 -9.34 -29.10 4.02
CA VAL A 399 -8.87 -30.07 3.02
C VAL A 399 -7.53 -30.66 3.45
N SER A 400 -7.29 -31.90 3.01
CA SER A 400 -6.01 -32.59 3.13
C SER A 400 -5.77 -33.37 1.84
N TYR A 401 -4.65 -33.10 1.17
CA TYR A 401 -4.29 -33.68 -0.11
C TYR A 401 -2.84 -34.16 -0.10
N GLY A 402 -2.54 -35.18 -0.89
CA GLY A 402 -1.17 -35.65 -1.07
C GLY A 402 -0.31 -34.65 -1.86
N LEU A 403 0.97 -34.59 -1.51
CA LEU A 403 1.99 -33.86 -2.26
C LEU A 403 2.91 -34.83 -2.99
N ASN A 404 3.22 -34.54 -4.27
CA ASN A 404 4.20 -35.24 -5.07
C ASN A 404 5.10 -34.27 -5.84
N VAL A 405 6.15 -34.80 -6.49
CA VAL A 405 6.95 -34.02 -7.43
C VAL A 405 6.18 -33.86 -8.73
N ALA A 406 5.81 -32.63 -9.07
CA ALA A 406 4.98 -32.36 -10.24
C ALA A 406 5.74 -32.44 -11.58
N SER A 407 7.05 -32.21 -11.54
CA SER A 407 7.93 -32.28 -12.71
C SER A 407 9.31 -32.77 -12.32
N ALA A 408 9.80 -33.81 -13.01
CA ALA A 408 11.14 -34.33 -12.76
C ALA A 408 12.24 -33.31 -13.06
N SER A 409 12.00 -32.37 -13.97
CA SER A 409 12.94 -31.30 -14.32
C SER A 409 12.86 -30.08 -13.41
N ILE A 410 11.86 -30.01 -12.50
CA ILE A 410 11.66 -28.93 -11.52
C ILE A 410 11.29 -29.56 -10.17
N PRO A 411 12.26 -30.10 -9.41
CA PRO A 411 11.98 -30.87 -8.17
C PRO A 411 11.31 -30.03 -7.06
N ALA A 412 11.52 -28.72 -7.05
CA ALA A 412 10.92 -27.81 -6.08
C ALA A 412 9.41 -27.56 -6.35
N LEU A 413 8.92 -27.84 -7.54
CA LEU A 413 7.49 -27.76 -7.87
C LEU A 413 6.77 -29.00 -7.35
N LYS A 414 5.78 -28.81 -6.48
CA LYS A 414 4.94 -29.88 -5.97
C LYS A 414 3.56 -29.87 -6.64
N GLY A 415 3.07 -31.05 -6.97
CA GLY A 415 1.67 -31.31 -7.32
C GLY A 415 0.87 -31.59 -6.06
N ILE A 416 -0.29 -30.98 -5.93
CA ILE A 416 -1.28 -31.28 -4.90
C ILE A 416 -2.30 -32.23 -5.50
N ASN A 417 -2.24 -33.48 -5.08
CA ASN A 417 -2.95 -34.59 -5.70
C ASN A 417 -4.32 -34.79 -5.06
N PHE A 418 -5.34 -34.88 -5.91
CA PHE A 418 -6.68 -35.26 -5.54
C PHE A 418 -7.11 -36.48 -6.39
N ALA A 419 -7.38 -37.60 -5.74
CA ALA A 419 -7.84 -38.83 -6.40
C ALA A 419 -6.93 -39.27 -7.58
N GLY A 420 -5.61 -39.23 -7.40
CA GLY A 420 -4.63 -39.65 -8.40
C GLY A 420 -4.26 -38.62 -9.46
N THR A 421 -4.82 -37.40 -9.40
CA THR A 421 -4.52 -36.35 -10.37
C THR A 421 -4.07 -35.07 -9.65
N ASP A 422 -3.01 -34.43 -10.17
CA ASP A 422 -2.59 -33.14 -9.67
C ASP A 422 -3.59 -32.04 -10.08
N ARG A 423 -4.34 -31.55 -9.10
CA ARG A 423 -5.32 -30.46 -9.31
C ARG A 423 -4.76 -29.10 -9.04
N TYR A 424 -3.78 -29.01 -8.15
CA TYR A 424 -3.10 -27.75 -7.82
C TYR A 424 -1.61 -27.98 -7.86
N PHE A 425 -0.88 -26.88 -7.93
CA PHE A 425 0.57 -26.87 -7.85
C PHE A 425 1.00 -25.88 -6.78
N ALA A 426 2.05 -26.24 -6.05
CA ALA A 426 2.58 -25.44 -4.96
C ALA A 426 4.08 -25.20 -5.13
N MET A 427 4.51 -24.01 -4.68
CA MET A 427 5.90 -23.67 -4.45
C MET A 427 6.04 -22.94 -3.11
N GLN A 428 7.20 -23.04 -2.49
CA GLN A 428 7.53 -22.34 -1.26
C GLN A 428 9.02 -22.06 -1.15
N ASP A 429 9.38 -21.10 -0.31
CA ASP A 429 10.78 -20.75 0.00
C ASP A 429 11.06 -20.67 1.51
N GLY A 430 10.13 -21.15 2.34
CA GLY A 430 10.20 -21.08 3.80
C GLY A 430 9.67 -19.76 4.39
N THR A 431 9.43 -18.75 3.57
CA THR A 431 8.81 -17.48 3.98
C THR A 431 7.48 -17.28 3.30
N LEU A 432 7.41 -17.61 2.02
CA LEU A 432 6.20 -17.57 1.20
C LEU A 432 5.79 -18.97 0.78
N SER A 433 4.49 -19.19 0.67
CA SER A 433 3.89 -20.31 -0.04
C SER A 433 2.89 -19.79 -1.06
N VAL A 434 2.91 -20.38 -2.24
CA VAL A 434 1.98 -20.05 -3.31
C VAL A 434 1.39 -21.32 -3.87
N VAL A 435 0.06 -21.34 -4.02
CA VAL A 435 -0.67 -22.45 -4.62
C VAL A 435 -1.46 -21.91 -5.82
N VAL A 436 -1.40 -22.63 -6.93
CA VAL A 436 -2.16 -22.31 -8.14
C VAL A 436 -2.96 -23.54 -8.62
N GLY A 437 -4.15 -23.32 -9.13
CA GLY A 437 -4.93 -24.40 -9.78
C GLY A 437 -4.27 -24.87 -11.07
N ALA A 438 -4.51 -26.12 -11.44
CA ALA A 438 -4.10 -26.64 -12.73
C ALA A 438 -4.72 -25.82 -13.87
N ARG A 439 -4.15 -25.94 -15.08
CA ARG A 439 -4.63 -25.19 -16.27
C ARG A 439 -6.00 -25.62 -16.77
N THR A 440 -6.54 -26.72 -16.23
CA THR A 440 -7.81 -27.31 -16.61
C THR A 440 -8.87 -27.14 -15.53
N ASN A 441 -10.13 -27.08 -15.93
CA ASN A 441 -11.26 -27.08 -15.00
C ASN A 441 -11.26 -28.36 -14.11
N PRO A 442 -11.80 -28.29 -12.88
CA PRO A 442 -12.58 -27.17 -12.30
C PRO A 442 -11.77 -26.14 -11.50
N VAL A 443 -10.45 -26.23 -11.46
CA VAL A 443 -9.60 -25.42 -10.55
C VAL A 443 -8.74 -24.39 -11.28
N THR A 444 -8.86 -24.31 -12.61
CA THR A 444 -8.14 -23.28 -13.37
C THR A 444 -8.50 -21.87 -12.88
N GLY A 445 -7.50 -21.00 -12.79
CA GLY A 445 -7.68 -19.64 -12.27
C GLY A 445 -7.64 -19.50 -10.75
N TYR A 446 -7.53 -20.59 -9.98
CA TYR A 446 -7.28 -20.50 -8.54
C TYR A 446 -5.85 -20.03 -8.26
N LEU A 447 -5.69 -19.09 -7.34
CA LEU A 447 -4.38 -18.67 -6.86
C LEU A 447 -4.47 -18.24 -5.39
N GLN A 448 -3.54 -18.74 -4.60
CA GLN A 448 -3.45 -18.49 -3.17
C GLN A 448 -2.02 -18.07 -2.81
N ILE A 449 -1.90 -17.07 -1.93
CA ILE A 449 -0.62 -16.59 -1.42
C ILE A 449 -0.67 -16.62 0.11
N GLY A 450 0.32 -17.24 0.73
CA GLY A 450 0.47 -17.32 2.17
C GLY A 450 1.86 -16.90 2.63
N LEU A 451 1.90 -16.26 3.80
CA LEU A 451 3.12 -15.90 4.51
C LEU A 451 3.33 -16.85 5.67
N VAL A 452 4.53 -17.45 5.75
CA VAL A 452 4.98 -18.24 6.89
C VAL A 452 5.24 -17.29 8.05
N PRO A 453 4.74 -17.57 9.26
CA PRO A 453 4.91 -16.73 10.43
C PRO A 453 6.37 -16.58 10.87
#